data_2bddb95b976783b7b12e21b083d8c3bd
#
_entry.id   2bddb95b976783b7b12e21b083d8c3bd
#
_cell.length_a   1.000
_cell.length_b   1.000
_cell.length_c   1.000
_cell.angle_alpha   90.00
_cell.angle_beta   90.00
_cell.angle_gamma   90.00
#
_symmetry.space_group_name_H-M   'P 1'
#
loop_
_entity.id
_entity.type
_entity.pdbx_description
1 polymer ?
#
loop_
_entity_poly.entity_id
_entity_poly.type
_entity_poly.pdbx_seq_one_letter_code
_entity_poly.pdbx_strand_id
1 'polypeptide(L)'
;MSDEINEITEGHSDYKPADTRDENVKHQLTGMYQNWFLDYASYVILERAVPHINDGLKPVQRRILHSMKRLDDGRYNKVANIVGHTMQFHPHGDASIGDALVQLGQKDLLIDCQGNWGNILTGDGAAAPRYIEARLSKFALDVVFNPKTTEWKLSYDGRNKEPVTLPVKFPLLLAQGVEGIAVGLSSKILPHNFNELCDASISYLRGEEFQLYPDFQTGGSIDVAKYNDGERGGAVKVRAKINKIDNKTLAITEIPYGKTTSTVIDSILKAVDKGKIKIRKVDDNTAANVEILVHLAPGTSSDKTIDALYAFTDCEVSISPNCCIIDDSKPHFLTVSKVLKKSADNTMDLLKQELEIKKGEILESLHFSSLEKIFIEERIYKDKEFEQSKDMDAACAHIDERLTPYYPTFIREVTKEDILKLMEIKMGRILKFNSDKADELIAKMKEEIAEIDNHLAHIVDYTVNWYQMLKNKYGKNFPRHTELRNFDTIEAAKVVEANEKLYINREEGFIGTTLKKDEFVACCSDIDDVIIFFRDGKYIVTPVADKKFVGKNVLYVNVFKKNDKRTIYNVAYRDGKEGTTYVKRFAVTSVVRDREYDVTLGTP
;
A
#
# COMPACT_ATOMS: atom_id res chain seq x y z
N MET A 1 -17.28 7.17 -34.18
CA MET A 1 -16.60 6.83 -32.90
C MET A 1 -16.35 5.32 -32.74
N SER A 2 -16.42 4.54 -33.83
CA SER A 2 -16.10 3.10 -33.83
C SER A 2 -14.80 2.76 -34.58
N ASP A 3 -14.19 3.71 -35.26
CA ASP A 3 -13.06 3.44 -36.15
C ASP A 3 -11.69 3.85 -35.54
N GLU A 4 -11.67 4.63 -34.47
CA GLU A 4 -10.42 5.02 -33.78
C GLU A 4 -9.94 4.01 -32.71
N ILE A 5 -10.79 3.05 -32.31
CA ILE A 5 -10.42 2.03 -31.31
C ILE A 5 -9.71 0.83 -31.95
N ASN A 6 -9.86 0.63 -33.25
CA ASN A 6 -9.23 -0.50 -33.96
C ASN A 6 -7.75 -0.27 -34.30
N GLU A 7 -7.27 0.97 -34.35
CA GLU A 7 -5.84 1.23 -34.67
C GLU A 7 -4.88 0.98 -33.51
N ILE A 8 -5.38 0.91 -32.25
CA ILE A 8 -4.52 0.69 -31.08
C ILE A 8 -4.29 -0.81 -30.80
N THR A 9 -5.12 -1.69 -31.35
CA THR A 9 -5.03 -3.14 -31.11
C THR A 9 -4.24 -3.90 -32.17
N GLU A 10 -3.91 -3.30 -33.31
CA GLU A 10 -3.13 -3.95 -34.35
C GLU A 10 -1.60 -3.82 -34.20
N GLY A 11 -1.12 -3.08 -33.20
CA GLY A 11 0.32 -2.90 -32.95
C GLY A 11 1.06 -4.07 -32.28
N HIS A 12 0.38 -5.15 -31.90
CA HIS A 12 0.96 -6.21 -31.08
C HIS A 12 1.24 -7.53 -31.78
N SER A 13 1.07 -7.66 -33.08
CA SER A 13 1.15 -8.97 -33.75
C SER A 13 2.38 -9.24 -34.62
N ASP A 14 3.31 -8.32 -34.75
CA ASP A 14 4.48 -8.54 -35.62
C ASP A 14 5.78 -8.98 -34.90
N TYR A 15 5.68 -9.50 -33.67
CA TYR A 15 6.82 -10.22 -33.11
C TYR A 15 6.93 -11.58 -33.81
N LYS A 16 7.62 -11.64 -34.94
CA LYS A 16 8.23 -12.87 -35.45
C LYS A 16 9.51 -13.08 -34.64
N PRO A 17 9.64 -14.20 -33.90
CA PRO A 17 10.94 -14.56 -33.32
C PRO A 17 11.95 -14.54 -34.47
N ALA A 18 13.02 -13.77 -34.32
CA ALA A 18 14.12 -13.78 -35.27
C ALA A 18 14.59 -15.24 -35.43
N ASP A 19 14.69 -15.71 -36.66
CA ASP A 19 15.27 -17.04 -36.93
C ASP A 19 16.68 -17.01 -36.39
N THR A 20 16.92 -17.72 -35.29
CA THR A 20 18.20 -17.76 -34.56
C THR A 20 19.33 -18.42 -35.38
N ARG A 21 19.06 -18.81 -36.65
CA ARG A 21 20.02 -19.40 -37.57
C ARG A 21 20.71 -18.39 -38.49
N ASP A 22 20.30 -17.10 -38.45
CA ASP A 22 20.98 -16.08 -39.26
C ASP A 22 22.02 -15.34 -38.41
N GLU A 23 23.27 -15.80 -38.47
CA GLU A 23 24.41 -15.19 -37.78
C GLU A 23 24.74 -13.75 -38.22
N ASN A 24 24.02 -13.22 -39.21
CA ASN A 24 24.19 -11.88 -39.76
C ASN A 24 23.14 -10.86 -39.31
N VAL A 25 22.19 -11.21 -38.44
CA VAL A 25 21.18 -10.24 -37.94
C VAL A 25 21.84 -9.26 -36.99
N LYS A 26 22.14 -8.06 -37.46
CA LYS A 26 22.61 -6.94 -36.64
C LYS A 26 21.44 -6.21 -36.03
N HIS A 27 21.18 -6.43 -34.75
CA HIS A 27 20.23 -5.61 -33.99
C HIS A 27 20.87 -4.29 -33.57
N GLN A 28 20.27 -3.18 -33.89
CA GLN A 28 20.71 -1.88 -33.38
C GLN A 28 20.33 -1.74 -31.91
N LEU A 29 21.29 -1.39 -31.05
CA LEU A 29 21.06 -1.18 -29.61
C LEU A 29 19.95 -0.15 -29.36
N THR A 30 19.85 0.87 -30.20
CA THR A 30 18.78 1.89 -30.15
C THR A 30 17.38 1.25 -30.27
N GLY A 31 17.19 0.31 -31.21
CA GLY A 31 15.90 -0.39 -31.38
C GLY A 31 15.57 -1.28 -30.20
N MET A 32 16.56 -1.92 -29.57
CA MET A 32 16.36 -2.71 -28.36
C MET A 32 15.87 -1.83 -27.19
N TYR A 33 16.49 -0.65 -26.99
CA TYR A 33 16.06 0.27 -25.94
C TYR A 33 14.71 0.94 -26.26
N GLN A 34 14.50 1.33 -27.50
CA GLN A 34 13.32 2.06 -27.91
C GLN A 34 12.05 1.21 -27.95
N ASN A 35 12.17 -0.08 -28.33
CA ASN A 35 11.01 -0.97 -28.47
C ASN A 35 10.95 -1.97 -27.30
N TRP A 36 11.91 -2.87 -27.19
CA TRP A 36 11.80 -3.99 -26.24
C TRP A 36 11.88 -3.58 -24.78
N PHE A 37 12.77 -2.63 -24.45
CA PHE A 37 12.89 -2.17 -23.07
C PHE A 37 11.68 -1.34 -22.63
N LEU A 38 11.17 -0.46 -23.50
CA LEU A 38 9.98 0.33 -23.21
C LEU A 38 8.74 -0.55 -23.06
N ASP A 39 8.56 -1.53 -23.94
CA ASP A 39 7.44 -2.48 -23.87
C ASP A 39 7.49 -3.28 -22.57
N TYR A 40 8.69 -3.82 -22.24
CA TYR A 40 8.85 -4.52 -20.97
C TYR A 40 8.67 -3.62 -19.75
N ALA A 41 9.20 -2.40 -19.77
CA ALA A 41 9.04 -1.44 -18.69
C ALA A 41 7.55 -1.06 -18.51
N SER A 42 6.84 -0.77 -19.59
CA SER A 42 5.40 -0.50 -19.58
C SER A 42 4.61 -1.67 -19.02
N TYR A 43 4.91 -2.89 -19.47
CA TYR A 43 4.27 -4.10 -18.95
C TYR A 43 4.49 -4.26 -17.43
N VAL A 44 5.73 -4.08 -16.94
CA VAL A 44 6.03 -4.21 -15.51
C VAL A 44 5.32 -3.13 -14.69
N ILE A 45 5.18 -1.92 -15.21
CA ILE A 45 4.48 -0.82 -14.55
C ILE A 45 2.98 -1.10 -14.50
N LEU A 46 2.34 -1.34 -15.65
CA LEU A 46 0.89 -1.40 -15.80
C LEU A 46 0.30 -2.74 -15.35
N GLU A 47 0.98 -3.85 -15.65
CA GLU A 47 0.43 -5.20 -15.51
C GLU A 47 1.06 -6.03 -14.36
N ARG A 48 1.94 -5.41 -13.51
CA ARG A 48 2.59 -6.16 -12.43
C ARG A 48 2.73 -5.40 -11.12
N ALA A 49 3.44 -4.26 -11.12
CA ALA A 49 3.99 -3.69 -9.89
C ALA A 49 3.14 -2.60 -9.25
N VAL A 50 2.43 -1.79 -10.05
CA VAL A 50 1.71 -0.62 -9.60
C VAL A 50 0.21 -0.93 -9.49
N PRO A 51 -0.47 -0.55 -8.39
CA PRO A 51 -1.90 -0.78 -8.20
C PRO A 51 -2.73 0.20 -9.03
N HIS A 52 -3.94 -0.22 -9.42
CA HIS A 52 -4.92 0.65 -10.09
C HIS A 52 -5.71 1.47 -9.06
N ILE A 53 -6.05 2.72 -9.40
CA ILE A 53 -6.74 3.64 -8.47
C ILE A 53 -8.16 3.17 -8.11
N ASN A 54 -8.91 2.59 -9.05
CA ASN A 54 -10.31 2.23 -8.87
C ASN A 54 -10.53 1.09 -7.86
N ASP A 55 -9.64 0.10 -7.85
CA ASP A 55 -9.77 -1.06 -6.95
C ASP A 55 -8.61 -1.21 -5.95
N GLY A 56 -7.54 -0.43 -6.11
CA GLY A 56 -6.38 -0.50 -5.23
C GLY A 56 -5.55 -1.77 -5.35
N LEU A 57 -5.74 -2.56 -6.40
CA LEU A 57 -5.16 -3.88 -6.55
C LEU A 57 -4.12 -3.93 -7.68
N LYS A 58 -3.11 -4.76 -7.48
CA LYS A 58 -2.24 -5.22 -8.56
C LYS A 58 -2.98 -6.27 -9.42
N PRO A 59 -2.61 -6.45 -10.68
CA PRO A 59 -3.29 -7.43 -11.56
C PRO A 59 -3.35 -8.85 -10.98
N VAL A 60 -2.29 -9.35 -10.36
CA VAL A 60 -2.28 -10.67 -9.72
C VAL A 60 -3.30 -10.76 -8.57
N GLN A 61 -3.41 -9.73 -7.75
CA GLN A 61 -4.35 -9.67 -6.62
C GLN A 61 -5.80 -9.66 -7.11
N ARG A 62 -6.10 -8.87 -8.15
CA ARG A 62 -7.41 -8.80 -8.80
C ARG A 62 -7.82 -10.15 -9.37
N ARG A 63 -6.91 -10.85 -10.05
CA ARG A 63 -7.13 -12.18 -10.62
C ARG A 63 -7.35 -13.24 -9.55
N ILE A 64 -6.63 -13.17 -8.42
CA ILE A 64 -6.84 -14.03 -7.25
C ILE A 64 -8.26 -13.84 -6.71
N LEU A 65 -8.68 -12.61 -6.43
CA LEU A 65 -10.02 -12.32 -5.89
C LEU A 65 -11.12 -12.71 -6.88
N HIS A 66 -10.93 -12.47 -8.19
CA HIS A 66 -11.83 -12.95 -9.23
C HIS A 66 -11.95 -14.47 -9.23
N SER A 67 -10.84 -15.19 -9.15
CA SER A 67 -10.82 -16.66 -9.06
C SER A 67 -11.52 -17.16 -7.81
N MET A 68 -11.27 -16.54 -6.66
CA MET A 68 -11.94 -16.88 -5.41
C MET A 68 -13.45 -16.66 -5.51
N LYS A 69 -13.91 -15.57 -6.18
CA LYS A 69 -15.33 -15.31 -6.37
C LYS A 69 -16.00 -16.34 -7.27
N ARG A 70 -15.30 -16.82 -8.30
CA ARG A 70 -15.81 -17.90 -9.16
C ARG A 70 -15.91 -19.26 -8.45
N LEU A 71 -15.06 -19.49 -7.48
CA LEU A 71 -15.04 -20.70 -6.65
C LEU A 71 -15.89 -20.59 -5.38
N ASP A 72 -16.49 -19.42 -5.13
CA ASP A 72 -17.17 -19.12 -3.88
C ASP A 72 -18.49 -19.90 -3.73
N ASP A 73 -18.49 -20.84 -2.79
CA ASP A 73 -19.67 -21.59 -2.33
C ASP A 73 -19.90 -21.41 -0.81
N GLY A 74 -19.23 -20.42 -0.20
CA GLY A 74 -19.27 -20.11 1.24
C GLY A 74 -18.33 -20.97 2.10
N ARG A 75 -17.69 -22.01 1.54
CA ARG A 75 -16.75 -22.89 2.24
C ARG A 75 -15.31 -22.46 1.99
N TYR A 76 -14.41 -22.97 2.84
CA TYR A 76 -12.98 -22.81 2.62
C TYR A 76 -12.51 -23.68 1.45
N ASN A 77 -11.66 -23.10 0.60
CA ASN A 77 -10.99 -23.77 -0.50
C ASN A 77 -9.50 -23.90 -0.23
N LYS A 78 -8.88 -25.02 -0.62
CA LYS A 78 -7.42 -25.17 -0.58
C LYS A 78 -6.76 -24.05 -1.41
N VAL A 79 -5.73 -23.44 -0.84
CA VAL A 79 -4.95 -22.41 -1.54
C VAL A 79 -4.39 -22.95 -2.85
N ALA A 80 -3.98 -24.22 -2.90
CA ALA A 80 -3.53 -24.86 -4.13
C ALA A 80 -4.59 -24.85 -5.25
N ASN A 81 -5.89 -25.03 -4.90
CA ASN A 81 -6.99 -24.98 -5.88
C ASN A 81 -7.21 -23.56 -6.38
N ILE A 82 -7.15 -22.56 -5.48
CA ILE A 82 -7.29 -21.16 -5.84
C ILE A 82 -6.15 -20.73 -6.77
N VAL A 83 -4.91 -21.11 -6.45
CA VAL A 83 -3.72 -20.85 -7.28
C VAL A 83 -3.89 -21.48 -8.66
N GLY A 84 -4.25 -22.77 -8.74
CA GLY A 84 -4.48 -23.47 -10.01
C GLY A 84 -5.58 -22.82 -10.85
N HIS A 85 -6.69 -22.39 -10.22
CA HIS A 85 -7.77 -21.68 -10.92
C HIS A 85 -7.32 -20.29 -11.40
N THR A 86 -6.48 -19.58 -10.63
CA THR A 86 -5.97 -18.24 -10.99
C THR A 86 -5.05 -18.28 -12.22
N MET A 87 -4.35 -19.38 -12.46
CA MET A 87 -3.48 -19.56 -13.63
C MET A 87 -4.23 -19.46 -14.97
N GLN A 88 -5.58 -19.61 -14.99
CA GLN A 88 -6.40 -19.37 -16.17
C GLN A 88 -6.40 -17.88 -16.60
N PHE A 89 -6.06 -16.98 -15.70
CA PHE A 89 -6.07 -15.53 -15.89
C PHE A 89 -4.67 -14.92 -15.79
N HIS A 90 -3.74 -15.58 -15.08
CA HIS A 90 -2.41 -15.03 -14.76
C HIS A 90 -1.31 -15.89 -15.39
N PRO A 91 -0.62 -15.41 -16.46
CA PRO A 91 0.35 -16.19 -17.22
C PRO A 91 1.73 -16.23 -16.56
N HIS A 92 1.78 -16.42 -15.24
CA HIS A 92 3.01 -16.50 -14.47
C HIS A 92 2.98 -17.73 -13.54
N GLY A 93 4.15 -18.08 -12.96
CA GLY A 93 4.30 -19.27 -12.13
C GLY A 93 3.38 -19.28 -10.89
N ASP A 94 2.94 -20.47 -10.51
CA ASP A 94 2.08 -20.74 -9.36
C ASP A 94 2.63 -20.21 -8.03
N ALA A 95 3.94 -20.25 -7.84
CA ALA A 95 4.60 -19.71 -6.65
C ALA A 95 4.29 -18.21 -6.46
N SER A 96 4.36 -17.41 -7.54
CA SER A 96 4.07 -15.98 -7.45
C SER A 96 2.61 -15.67 -7.09
N ILE A 97 1.68 -16.50 -7.54
CA ILE A 97 0.25 -16.41 -7.20
C ILE A 97 0.06 -16.82 -5.72
N GLY A 98 0.71 -17.90 -5.29
CA GLY A 98 0.67 -18.36 -3.90
C GLY A 98 1.18 -17.31 -2.92
N ASP A 99 2.34 -16.70 -3.21
CA ASP A 99 2.91 -15.63 -2.39
C ASP A 99 2.00 -14.40 -2.32
N ALA A 100 1.42 -13.99 -3.44
CA ALA A 100 0.48 -12.87 -3.48
C ALA A 100 -0.81 -13.17 -2.68
N LEU A 101 -1.32 -14.40 -2.73
CA LEU A 101 -2.48 -14.83 -1.95
C LEU A 101 -2.16 -14.85 -0.46
N VAL A 102 -0.99 -15.33 -0.06
CA VAL A 102 -0.53 -15.30 1.34
C VAL A 102 -0.43 -13.87 1.85
N GLN A 103 0.17 -12.96 1.07
CA GLN A 103 0.24 -11.55 1.44
C GLN A 103 -1.13 -10.88 1.59
N LEU A 104 -2.10 -11.22 0.73
CA LEU A 104 -3.48 -10.74 0.86
C LEU A 104 -4.15 -11.29 2.13
N GLY A 105 -3.95 -12.56 2.43
CA GLY A 105 -4.51 -13.21 3.62
C GLY A 105 -3.95 -12.63 4.92
N GLN A 106 -2.65 -12.36 4.97
CA GLN A 106 -1.99 -11.78 6.14
C GLN A 106 -2.44 -10.34 6.50
N LYS A 107 -3.17 -9.67 5.60
CA LYS A 107 -3.77 -8.35 5.85
C LYS A 107 -5.13 -8.40 6.58
N ASP A 108 -5.68 -9.59 6.80
CA ASP A 108 -6.91 -9.87 7.57
C ASP A 108 -8.15 -9.03 7.16
N LEU A 109 -8.25 -8.63 5.89
CA LEU A 109 -9.34 -7.78 5.42
C LEU A 109 -10.24 -8.49 4.38
N LEU A 110 -9.64 -8.98 3.29
CA LEU A 110 -10.39 -9.54 2.15
C LEU A 110 -10.59 -11.05 2.21
N ILE A 111 -9.76 -11.74 2.96
CA ILE A 111 -9.65 -13.20 2.96
C ILE A 111 -9.71 -13.72 4.39
N ASP A 112 -10.64 -14.64 4.65
CA ASP A 112 -10.62 -15.45 5.85
C ASP A 112 -9.62 -16.60 5.64
N CYS A 113 -8.66 -16.73 6.55
CA CYS A 113 -7.55 -17.67 6.47
C CYS A 113 -7.77 -18.84 7.44
N GLN A 114 -7.44 -20.07 7.01
CA GLN A 114 -7.43 -21.26 7.86
C GLN A 114 -6.11 -22.03 7.69
N GLY A 115 -5.50 -22.42 8.79
CA GLY A 115 -4.19 -23.07 8.81
C GLY A 115 -3.04 -22.11 9.12
N ASN A 116 -1.81 -22.51 8.85
CA ASN A 116 -0.62 -21.69 9.09
C ASN A 116 -0.29 -20.81 7.88
N TRP A 117 -0.66 -19.54 7.95
CA TRP A 117 -0.40 -18.51 6.93
C TRP A 117 0.89 -17.73 7.17
N GLY A 118 1.79 -18.26 8.03
CA GLY A 118 2.99 -17.53 8.45
C GLY A 118 2.69 -16.52 9.56
N ASN A 119 3.71 -15.76 9.92
CA ASN A 119 3.59 -14.74 10.94
C ASN A 119 4.38 -13.48 10.54
N ILE A 120 3.69 -12.37 10.37
CA ILE A 120 4.29 -11.08 9.99
C ILE A 120 5.21 -10.51 11.09
N LEU A 121 5.04 -10.93 12.34
CA LEU A 121 5.84 -10.46 13.48
C LEU A 121 7.17 -11.22 13.58
N THR A 122 7.16 -12.54 13.41
CA THR A 122 8.39 -13.37 13.49
C THR A 122 9.08 -13.51 12.14
N GLY A 123 8.34 -13.33 11.03
CA GLY A 123 8.83 -13.56 9.68
C GLY A 123 8.73 -15.02 9.23
N ASP A 124 8.04 -15.87 10.00
CA ASP A 124 7.81 -17.25 9.61
C ASP A 124 6.99 -17.35 8.33
N GLY A 125 7.41 -18.21 7.43
CA GLY A 125 6.72 -18.45 6.17
C GLY A 125 5.41 -19.23 6.35
N ALA A 126 4.50 -19.07 5.40
CA ALA A 126 3.26 -19.85 5.35
C ALA A 126 3.54 -21.32 5.03
N ALA A 127 2.66 -22.20 5.49
CA ALA A 127 2.68 -23.61 5.10
C ALA A 127 2.41 -23.75 3.58
N ALA A 128 2.79 -24.90 3.03
CA ALA A 128 2.57 -25.16 1.61
C ALA A 128 1.09 -25.04 1.21
N PRO A 129 0.77 -24.55 0.00
CA PRO A 129 -0.60 -24.26 -0.48
C PRO A 129 -1.60 -25.41 -0.36
N ARG A 130 -1.13 -26.65 -0.32
CA ARG A 130 -1.98 -27.85 -0.13
C ARG A 130 -2.51 -28.02 1.29
N TYR A 131 -1.93 -27.33 2.29
CA TYR A 131 -2.31 -27.47 3.71
C TYR A 131 -3.19 -26.34 4.19
N ILE A 132 -3.04 -25.14 3.65
CA ILE A 132 -3.78 -23.94 4.05
C ILE A 132 -5.01 -23.72 3.19
N GLU A 133 -6.00 -23.06 3.75
CA GLU A 133 -7.30 -22.84 3.13
C GLU A 133 -7.72 -21.39 3.25
N ALA A 134 -8.47 -20.91 2.26
CA ALA A 134 -8.97 -19.54 2.17
C ALA A 134 -10.41 -19.50 1.68
N ARG A 135 -11.13 -18.46 2.10
CA ARG A 135 -12.38 -18.02 1.49
C ARG A 135 -12.46 -16.50 1.52
N LEU A 136 -13.36 -15.95 0.72
CA LEU A 136 -13.63 -14.50 0.75
C LEU A 136 -14.27 -14.12 2.09
N SER A 137 -13.80 -13.01 2.67
CA SER A 137 -14.41 -12.45 3.87
C SER A 137 -15.80 -11.87 3.56
N LYS A 138 -16.66 -11.73 4.57
CA LYS A 138 -17.95 -11.05 4.40
C LYS A 138 -17.78 -9.61 3.92
N PHE A 139 -16.74 -8.93 4.38
CA PHE A 139 -16.39 -7.59 3.92
C PHE A 139 -16.07 -7.59 2.41
N ALA A 140 -15.24 -8.52 1.93
CA ALA A 140 -14.92 -8.64 0.52
C ALA A 140 -16.18 -8.87 -0.35
N LEU A 141 -17.09 -9.74 0.11
CA LEU A 141 -18.34 -10.03 -0.61
C LEU A 141 -19.26 -8.81 -0.70
N ASP A 142 -19.34 -7.98 0.34
CA ASP A 142 -20.19 -6.78 0.36
C ASP A 142 -19.62 -5.63 -0.49
N VAL A 143 -18.27 -5.52 -0.57
CA VAL A 143 -17.59 -4.29 -1.01
C VAL A 143 -16.96 -4.43 -2.40
N VAL A 144 -16.47 -5.64 -2.75
CA VAL A 144 -15.56 -5.81 -3.89
C VAL A 144 -16.27 -6.24 -5.18
N PHE A 145 -17.40 -6.93 -5.07
CA PHE A 145 -17.98 -7.63 -6.22
C PHE A 145 -19.39 -7.14 -6.57
N ASN A 146 -19.56 -6.75 -7.81
CA ASN A 146 -20.87 -6.60 -8.46
C ASN A 146 -20.71 -6.85 -9.97
N PRO A 147 -21.20 -8.00 -10.51
CA PRO A 147 -21.03 -8.34 -11.91
C PRO A 147 -21.67 -7.34 -12.88
N LYS A 148 -22.70 -6.61 -12.43
CA LYS A 148 -23.47 -5.67 -13.25
C LYS A 148 -22.76 -4.33 -13.47
N THR A 149 -21.89 -3.95 -12.54
CA THR A 149 -21.08 -2.72 -12.61
C THR A 149 -19.61 -3.01 -12.96
N THR A 150 -19.26 -4.28 -13.20
CA THR A 150 -17.91 -4.69 -13.58
C THR A 150 -17.71 -4.58 -15.08
N GLU A 151 -16.63 -3.90 -15.49
CA GLU A 151 -16.16 -3.94 -16.87
C GLU A 151 -15.31 -5.20 -17.09
N TRP A 152 -15.59 -5.93 -18.19
CA TRP A 152 -14.97 -7.22 -18.47
C TRP A 152 -14.10 -7.16 -19.72
N LYS A 153 -12.91 -7.77 -19.65
CA LYS A 153 -12.00 -8.01 -20.78
C LYS A 153 -11.74 -9.51 -20.96
N LEU A 154 -11.22 -9.89 -22.09
CA LEU A 154 -10.77 -11.28 -22.31
C LEU A 154 -9.47 -11.54 -21.53
N SER A 155 -9.32 -12.78 -21.03
CA SER A 155 -8.07 -13.27 -20.45
C SER A 155 -6.98 -13.34 -21.52
N TYR A 156 -5.71 -13.47 -21.09
CA TYR A 156 -4.55 -13.51 -21.97
C TYR A 156 -4.64 -14.59 -23.08
N ASP A 157 -5.38 -15.68 -22.84
CA ASP A 157 -5.60 -16.77 -23.80
C ASP A 157 -6.91 -16.65 -24.59
N GLY A 158 -7.70 -15.60 -24.34
CA GLY A 158 -8.99 -15.32 -24.97
C GLY A 158 -10.14 -16.27 -24.59
N ARG A 159 -9.92 -17.24 -23.69
CA ARG A 159 -10.91 -18.28 -23.34
C ARG A 159 -11.88 -17.86 -22.26
N ASN A 160 -11.46 -16.98 -21.38
CA ASN A 160 -12.22 -16.53 -20.22
C ASN A 160 -12.39 -15.01 -20.22
N LYS A 161 -13.33 -14.52 -19.41
CA LYS A 161 -13.45 -13.09 -19.10
C LYS A 161 -12.87 -12.81 -17.72
N GLU A 162 -12.09 -11.74 -17.60
CA GLU A 162 -11.56 -11.20 -16.36
C GLU A 162 -11.97 -9.74 -16.18
N PRO A 163 -12.10 -9.23 -14.93
CA PRO A 163 -12.43 -7.82 -14.72
C PRO A 163 -11.26 -6.91 -15.13
N VAL A 164 -11.56 -5.79 -15.77
CA VAL A 164 -10.58 -4.72 -16.00
C VAL A 164 -10.13 -4.16 -14.64
N THR A 165 -11.12 -3.73 -13.83
CA THR A 165 -10.98 -3.43 -12.40
C THR A 165 -12.18 -4.02 -11.66
N LEU A 166 -12.03 -4.27 -10.37
CA LEU A 166 -13.15 -4.66 -9.51
C LEU A 166 -13.91 -3.41 -9.04
N PRO A 167 -15.26 -3.45 -8.94
CA PRO A 167 -16.06 -2.32 -8.49
C PRO A 167 -16.01 -2.17 -6.96
N VAL A 168 -14.87 -1.77 -6.45
CA VAL A 168 -14.61 -1.66 -5.01
C VAL A 168 -15.22 -0.38 -4.45
N LYS A 169 -16.11 -0.53 -3.48
CA LYS A 169 -16.84 0.58 -2.80
C LYS A 169 -16.25 0.91 -1.44
N PHE A 170 -14.92 1.09 -1.39
CA PHE A 170 -14.15 1.39 -0.18
C PHE A 170 -12.72 1.81 -0.58
N PRO A 171 -12.00 2.68 0.16
CA PRO A 171 -10.63 3.06 -0.12
C PRO A 171 -9.63 1.94 0.20
N LEU A 172 -9.76 0.82 -0.52
CA LEU A 172 -9.05 -0.43 -0.29
C LEU A 172 -7.54 -0.28 -0.41
N LEU A 173 -7.07 0.54 -1.36
CA LEU A 173 -5.66 0.83 -1.55
C LEU A 173 -5.01 1.38 -0.28
N LEU A 174 -5.67 2.33 0.37
CA LEU A 174 -5.18 2.96 1.60
C LEU A 174 -5.31 2.03 2.81
N ALA A 175 -6.37 1.21 2.87
CA ALA A 175 -6.54 0.25 3.96
C ALA A 175 -5.47 -0.84 3.96
N GLN A 176 -5.13 -1.36 2.79
CA GLN A 176 -4.16 -2.45 2.67
C GLN A 176 -2.72 -1.98 2.56
N GLY A 177 -2.51 -0.75 2.06
CA GLY A 177 -1.20 -0.32 1.62
C GLY A 177 -0.66 -1.19 0.47
N VAL A 178 0.37 -0.73 -0.20
CA VAL A 178 1.02 -1.48 -1.27
C VAL A 178 2.49 -1.11 -1.35
N GLU A 179 3.31 -2.10 -1.67
CA GLU A 179 4.71 -1.90 -2.05
C GLU A 179 4.96 -2.62 -3.38
N GLY A 180 5.55 -1.91 -4.34
CA GLY A 180 5.86 -2.45 -5.66
C GLY A 180 7.05 -1.75 -6.28
N ILE A 181 7.94 -2.53 -6.89
CA ILE A 181 9.12 -2.02 -7.60
C ILE A 181 8.94 -2.35 -9.07
N ALA A 182 8.90 -1.30 -9.89
CA ALA A 182 8.83 -1.39 -11.34
C ALA A 182 10.13 -0.88 -11.98
N VAL A 183 10.16 -0.83 -13.30
CA VAL A 183 11.31 -0.27 -14.03
C VAL A 183 11.21 1.26 -13.99
N GLY A 184 12.17 1.91 -13.33
CA GLY A 184 12.23 3.37 -13.20
C GLY A 184 11.20 3.99 -12.22
N LEU A 185 10.26 3.20 -11.73
CA LEU A 185 9.19 3.62 -10.82
C LEU A 185 9.08 2.67 -9.63
N SER A 186 8.60 3.19 -8.53
CA SER A 186 8.20 2.39 -7.36
C SER A 186 6.94 2.95 -6.74
N SER A 187 6.14 2.09 -6.13
CA SER A 187 5.00 2.48 -5.31
C SER A 187 5.23 2.01 -3.88
N LYS A 188 5.04 2.89 -2.90
CA LYS A 188 5.08 2.57 -1.48
C LYS A 188 4.01 3.36 -0.76
N ILE A 189 2.82 2.80 -0.68
CA ILE A 189 1.66 3.38 -0.02
C ILE A 189 1.50 2.67 1.31
N LEU A 190 1.56 3.43 2.40
CA LEU A 190 1.44 2.88 3.75
C LEU A 190 -0.01 2.57 4.07
N PRO A 191 -0.30 1.52 4.86
CA PRO A 191 -1.66 1.19 5.29
C PRO A 191 -2.20 2.22 6.28
N HIS A 192 -3.53 2.40 6.27
CA HIS A 192 -4.27 3.32 7.15
C HIS A 192 -5.39 2.58 7.86
N ASN A 193 -5.84 3.14 8.97
CA ASN A 193 -6.87 2.54 9.80
C ASN A 193 -8.24 2.53 9.09
N PHE A 194 -8.93 1.40 9.17
CA PHE A 194 -10.24 1.17 8.57
C PHE A 194 -11.29 2.20 8.99
N ASN A 195 -11.40 2.47 10.29
CA ASN A 195 -12.38 3.40 10.84
C ASN A 195 -12.09 4.84 10.42
N GLU A 196 -10.81 5.24 10.46
CA GLU A 196 -10.36 6.56 10.05
C GLU A 196 -10.60 6.79 8.54
N LEU A 197 -10.44 5.76 7.71
CA LEU A 197 -10.77 5.83 6.29
C LEU A 197 -12.26 6.03 6.05
N CYS A 198 -13.14 5.36 6.81
CA CYS A 198 -14.57 5.60 6.75
C CYS A 198 -14.92 7.04 7.17
N ASP A 199 -14.36 7.51 8.30
CA ASP A 199 -14.61 8.86 8.81
C ASP A 199 -14.12 9.94 7.83
N ALA A 200 -12.91 9.78 7.30
CA ALA A 200 -12.34 10.70 6.31
C ALA A 200 -13.14 10.74 5.01
N SER A 201 -13.67 9.59 4.55
CA SER A 201 -14.56 9.53 3.38
C SER A 201 -15.87 10.25 3.64
N ILE A 202 -16.46 10.10 4.83
CA ILE A 202 -17.67 10.81 5.25
C ILE A 202 -17.41 12.32 5.33
N SER A 203 -16.32 12.75 5.95
CA SER A 203 -15.94 14.16 6.06
C SER A 203 -15.75 14.78 4.66
N TYR A 204 -15.04 14.10 3.75
CA TYR A 204 -14.87 14.57 2.39
C TYR A 204 -16.22 14.77 1.66
N LEU A 205 -17.13 13.77 1.72
CA LEU A 205 -18.43 13.84 1.07
C LEU A 205 -19.32 14.96 1.62
N ARG A 206 -19.10 15.37 2.87
CA ARG A 206 -19.76 16.51 3.51
C ARG A 206 -19.08 17.86 3.26
N GLY A 207 -17.93 17.84 2.56
CA GLY A 207 -17.14 19.05 2.32
C GLY A 207 -16.31 19.51 3.53
N GLU A 208 -16.09 18.64 4.50
CA GLU A 208 -15.29 18.90 5.70
C GLU A 208 -13.81 18.53 5.44
N GLU A 209 -12.91 19.16 6.21
CA GLU A 209 -11.48 18.79 6.19
C GLU A 209 -11.25 17.48 6.95
N PHE A 210 -10.25 16.72 6.50
CA PHE A 210 -9.81 15.49 7.14
C PHE A 210 -8.29 15.35 7.10
N GLN A 211 -7.75 14.54 8.01
CA GLN A 211 -6.34 14.14 8.03
C GLN A 211 -6.26 12.63 8.20
N LEU A 212 -5.31 12.01 7.49
CA LEU A 212 -5.04 10.58 7.55
C LEU A 212 -3.57 10.34 7.84
N TYR A 213 -3.31 9.42 8.77
CA TYR A 213 -1.98 8.98 9.12
C TYR A 213 -1.89 7.46 9.06
N PRO A 214 -0.72 6.91 8.68
CA PRO A 214 -0.54 5.47 8.62
C PRO A 214 -0.86 4.77 9.94
N ASP A 215 -1.36 3.54 9.81
CA ASP A 215 -1.60 2.62 10.91
C ASP A 215 -1.07 1.22 10.54
N PHE A 216 -0.28 0.61 11.41
CA PHE A 216 0.43 -0.62 11.12
C PHE A 216 -0.05 -1.76 12.02
N GLN A 217 -0.29 -2.94 11.45
CA GLN A 217 -0.67 -4.13 12.20
C GLN A 217 0.36 -4.53 13.28
N THR A 218 1.63 -4.17 13.07
CA THR A 218 2.72 -4.44 14.02
C THR A 218 2.73 -3.49 15.22
N GLY A 219 1.88 -2.46 15.23
CA GLY A 219 1.82 -1.45 16.28
C GLY A 219 2.98 -0.47 16.26
N GLY A 220 3.53 -0.17 17.41
CA GLY A 220 4.60 0.80 17.60
C GLY A 220 4.12 2.24 17.71
N SER A 221 5.06 3.18 17.66
CA SER A 221 4.77 4.62 17.63
C SER A 221 5.25 5.22 16.32
N ILE A 222 4.55 6.23 15.80
CA ILE A 222 4.89 6.89 14.56
C ILE A 222 4.99 8.41 14.75
N ASP A 223 6.05 9.00 14.20
CA ASP A 223 6.22 10.44 14.05
C ASP A 223 5.91 10.82 12.59
N VAL A 224 4.89 11.63 12.44
CA VAL A 224 4.33 12.05 11.14
C VAL A 224 4.68 13.50 10.77
N ALA A 225 5.54 14.18 11.54
CA ALA A 225 5.88 15.59 11.33
C ALA A 225 6.40 15.88 9.90
N LYS A 226 6.99 14.89 9.23
CA LYS A 226 7.49 14.98 7.85
C LYS A 226 6.75 14.09 6.87
N TYR A 227 5.56 13.62 7.21
CA TYR A 227 4.79 12.70 6.38
C TYR A 227 4.39 13.29 5.02
N ASN A 228 4.06 14.59 5.00
CA ASN A 228 3.69 15.32 3.79
C ASN A 228 2.61 14.61 2.96
N ASP A 229 1.53 14.16 3.63
CA ASP A 229 0.38 13.45 3.00
C ASP A 229 0.80 12.28 2.07
N GLY A 230 1.90 11.60 2.40
CA GLY A 230 2.40 10.47 1.62
C GLY A 230 3.06 10.80 0.29
N GLU A 231 3.35 12.06 0.00
CA GLU A 231 4.07 12.48 -1.21
C GLU A 231 5.53 12.00 -1.21
N ARG A 232 6.07 11.86 -2.42
CA ARG A 232 7.49 11.57 -2.63
C ARG A 232 8.36 12.65 -1.98
N GLY A 233 9.32 12.24 -1.17
CA GLY A 233 10.17 13.12 -0.37
C GLY A 233 9.68 13.32 1.06
N GLY A 234 8.44 12.92 1.38
CA GLY A 234 7.98 12.78 2.75
C GLY A 234 8.66 11.60 3.46
N ALA A 235 8.58 11.57 4.78
CA ALA A 235 9.09 10.48 5.59
C ALA A 235 8.30 10.36 6.90
N VAL A 236 8.14 9.14 7.38
CA VAL A 236 7.67 8.85 8.73
C VAL A 236 8.75 8.12 9.49
N LYS A 237 8.85 8.37 10.78
CA LYS A 237 9.69 7.57 11.67
C LYS A 237 8.80 6.65 12.48
N VAL A 238 9.17 5.39 12.55
CA VAL A 238 8.43 4.37 13.30
C VAL A 238 9.35 3.79 14.36
N ARG A 239 8.89 3.78 15.61
CA ARG A 239 9.62 3.24 16.77
C ARG A 239 8.93 2.01 17.33
N ALA A 240 9.73 1.03 17.71
CA ALA A 240 9.30 -0.07 18.57
C ALA A 240 8.76 0.46 19.90
N LYS A 241 7.81 -0.25 20.49
CA LYS A 241 7.36 0.04 21.85
C LYS A 241 8.25 -0.69 22.84
N ILE A 242 9.02 0.08 23.59
CA ILE A 242 9.98 -0.43 24.58
C ILE A 242 9.48 -0.06 25.97
N ASN A 243 9.19 -1.06 26.78
CA ASN A 243 8.72 -0.92 28.14
C ASN A 243 9.83 -1.30 29.11
N LYS A 244 9.95 -0.56 30.19
CA LYS A 244 10.88 -0.88 31.30
C LYS A 244 10.16 -1.83 32.25
N ILE A 245 10.62 -3.09 32.34
CA ILE A 245 10.09 -4.08 33.31
C ILE A 245 10.69 -3.76 34.68
N ASP A 246 12.01 -3.67 34.72
CA ASP A 246 12.77 -3.32 35.91
C ASP A 246 14.04 -2.53 35.54
N ASN A 247 14.92 -2.27 36.53
CA ASN A 247 16.16 -1.50 36.31
C ASN A 247 17.21 -2.26 35.47
N LYS A 248 16.98 -3.54 35.14
CA LYS A 248 17.94 -4.41 34.47
C LYS A 248 17.35 -5.03 33.19
N THR A 249 16.04 -4.90 32.97
CA THR A 249 15.34 -5.57 31.89
C THR A 249 14.39 -4.63 31.18
N LEU A 250 14.53 -4.54 29.85
CA LEU A 250 13.61 -3.87 28.96
C LEU A 250 12.82 -4.93 28.17
N ALA A 251 11.56 -4.66 27.85
CA ALA A 251 10.76 -5.48 26.97
C ALA A 251 10.35 -4.68 25.73
N ILE A 252 10.63 -5.22 24.56
CA ILE A 252 10.09 -4.73 23.28
C ILE A 252 8.79 -5.51 23.05
N THR A 253 7.66 -4.82 23.05
CA THR A 253 6.32 -5.41 22.92
C THR A 253 5.66 -5.16 21.57
N GLU A 254 6.16 -4.21 20.80
CA GLU A 254 5.72 -3.92 19.44
C GLU A 254 6.95 -3.55 18.59
N ILE A 255 6.96 -3.96 17.33
CA ILE A 255 8.09 -3.76 16.41
C ILE A 255 7.73 -2.77 15.28
N PRO A 256 8.70 -2.07 14.71
CA PRO A 256 8.44 -1.17 13.59
C PRO A 256 7.95 -1.90 12.34
N TYR A 257 7.09 -1.23 11.58
CA TYR A 257 6.55 -1.73 10.32
C TYR A 257 7.66 -2.17 9.35
N GLY A 258 7.48 -3.35 8.74
CA GLY A 258 8.44 -3.95 7.81
C GLY A 258 9.64 -4.61 8.46
N LYS A 259 9.65 -4.75 9.80
CA LYS A 259 10.65 -5.50 10.55
C LYS A 259 10.01 -6.72 11.21
N THR A 260 10.84 -7.73 11.48
CA THR A 260 10.47 -8.93 12.23
C THR A 260 11.24 -8.98 13.53
N THR A 261 10.79 -9.79 14.51
CA THR A 261 11.51 -9.98 15.78
C THR A 261 12.96 -10.39 15.53
N SER A 262 13.18 -11.33 14.60
CA SER A 262 14.52 -11.79 14.21
C SER A 262 15.38 -10.64 13.68
N THR A 263 14.86 -9.79 12.77
CA THR A 263 15.63 -8.65 12.22
C THR A 263 15.97 -7.61 13.27
N VAL A 264 15.04 -7.35 14.21
CA VAL A 264 15.28 -6.42 15.33
C VAL A 264 16.35 -6.97 16.25
N ILE A 265 16.27 -8.24 16.65
CA ILE A 265 17.28 -8.90 17.50
C ILE A 265 18.65 -8.89 16.82
N ASP A 266 18.74 -9.26 15.55
CA ASP A 266 20.00 -9.23 14.79
C ASP A 266 20.62 -7.83 14.75
N SER A 267 19.79 -6.79 14.60
CA SER A 267 20.26 -5.41 14.62
C SER A 267 20.80 -4.99 15.98
N ILE A 268 20.17 -5.46 17.07
CA ILE A 268 20.61 -5.25 18.45
C ILE A 268 21.95 -5.94 18.67
N LEU A 269 22.07 -7.22 18.32
CA LEU A 269 23.32 -7.98 18.46
C LEU A 269 24.47 -7.35 17.68
N LYS A 270 24.23 -6.92 16.43
CA LYS A 270 25.22 -6.18 15.63
C LYS A 270 25.65 -4.86 16.29
N ALA A 271 24.74 -4.16 16.97
CA ALA A 271 25.08 -2.94 17.70
C ALA A 271 25.89 -3.22 18.97
N VAL A 272 25.63 -4.36 19.62
CA VAL A 272 26.43 -4.84 20.78
C VAL A 272 27.84 -5.23 20.34
N ASP A 273 27.97 -6.01 19.27
CA ASP A 273 29.26 -6.44 18.70
C ASP A 273 30.14 -5.25 18.29
N LYS A 274 29.52 -4.18 17.78
CA LYS A 274 30.19 -2.91 17.47
C LYS A 274 30.44 -2.04 18.71
N GLY A 275 30.09 -2.53 19.89
CA GLY A 275 30.26 -1.81 21.17
C GLY A 275 29.44 -0.55 21.34
N LYS A 276 28.40 -0.32 20.50
CA LYS A 276 27.53 0.87 20.57
C LYS A 276 26.54 0.80 21.73
N ILE A 277 26.17 -0.43 22.14
CA ILE A 277 25.22 -0.70 23.20
C ILE A 277 25.80 -1.78 24.14
N LYS A 278 25.61 -1.60 25.44
CA LYS A 278 26.03 -2.58 26.46
C LYS A 278 24.83 -3.38 26.95
N ILE A 279 24.65 -4.55 26.39
CA ILE A 279 23.60 -5.51 26.73
C ILE A 279 24.25 -6.82 27.18
N ARG A 280 23.68 -7.46 28.17
CA ARG A 280 24.13 -8.77 28.66
C ARG A 280 23.60 -9.92 27.82
N LYS A 281 22.29 -9.88 27.48
CA LYS A 281 21.57 -10.94 26.81
C LYS A 281 20.30 -10.38 26.17
N VAL A 282 19.86 -11.00 25.08
CA VAL A 282 18.54 -10.78 24.46
C VAL A 282 17.83 -12.13 24.43
N ASP A 283 16.59 -12.19 24.87
CA ASP A 283 15.73 -13.37 24.81
C ASP A 283 14.48 -13.05 23.98
N ASP A 284 14.12 -13.94 23.06
CA ASP A 284 12.90 -13.86 22.28
C ASP A 284 11.85 -14.80 22.89
N ASN A 285 10.83 -14.23 23.52
CA ASN A 285 9.69 -14.92 24.09
C ASN A 285 8.42 -14.71 23.24
N THR A 286 8.58 -14.23 22.00
CA THR A 286 7.46 -13.94 21.12
C THR A 286 6.61 -15.18 20.86
N ALA A 287 5.31 -15.04 21.10
CA ALA A 287 4.30 -16.05 20.80
C ALA A 287 3.17 -15.41 19.97
N ALA A 288 1.97 -15.25 20.54
CA ALA A 288 0.89 -14.51 19.88
C ALA A 288 1.18 -12.99 19.82
N ASN A 289 1.90 -12.47 20.82
CA ASN A 289 2.33 -11.10 20.90
C ASN A 289 3.86 -11.04 20.91
N VAL A 290 4.41 -9.92 20.46
CA VAL A 290 5.86 -9.67 20.52
C VAL A 290 6.30 -9.51 21.97
N GLU A 291 7.32 -10.24 22.36
CA GLU A 291 8.02 -10.09 23.65
C GLU A 291 9.52 -10.38 23.47
N ILE A 292 10.32 -9.33 23.26
CA ILE A 292 11.77 -9.43 23.22
C ILE A 292 12.33 -8.81 24.50
N LEU A 293 12.96 -9.64 25.33
CA LEU A 293 13.56 -9.21 26.58
C LEU A 293 15.03 -8.82 26.37
N VAL A 294 15.38 -7.57 26.69
CA VAL A 294 16.73 -7.04 26.61
C VAL A 294 17.28 -6.86 28.02
N HIS A 295 18.25 -7.70 28.40
CA HIS A 295 18.90 -7.67 29.71
C HIS A 295 20.11 -6.76 29.68
N LEU A 296 20.08 -5.70 30.51
CA LEU A 296 21.10 -4.69 30.56
C LEU A 296 22.37 -5.18 31.30
N ALA A 297 23.52 -4.67 30.91
CA ALA A 297 24.75 -4.88 31.66
C ALA A 297 24.72 -4.12 33.02
N PRO A 298 25.39 -4.62 34.08
CA PRO A 298 25.46 -3.92 35.36
C PRO A 298 25.98 -2.48 35.22
N GLY A 299 25.30 -1.54 35.87
CA GLY A 299 25.67 -0.14 35.85
C GLY A 299 25.21 0.67 34.65
N THR A 300 24.45 0.06 33.73
CA THR A 300 23.91 0.74 32.55
C THR A 300 22.56 1.39 32.87
N SER A 301 22.34 2.62 32.42
CA SER A 301 21.04 3.32 32.52
C SER A 301 20.04 2.78 31.51
N SER A 302 18.85 2.40 31.98
CA SER A 302 17.77 1.94 31.12
C SER A 302 17.35 2.99 30.07
N ASP A 303 17.23 4.26 30.47
CA ASP A 303 16.79 5.35 29.59
C ASP A 303 17.80 5.62 28.46
N LYS A 304 19.10 5.66 28.81
CA LYS A 304 20.18 5.79 27.82
C LYS A 304 20.23 4.59 26.87
N THR A 305 19.92 3.39 27.37
CA THR A 305 19.89 2.20 26.50
C THR A 305 18.70 2.23 25.57
N ILE A 306 17.53 2.72 26.00
CA ILE A 306 16.36 2.91 25.12
C ILE A 306 16.72 3.88 23.99
N ASP A 307 17.35 5.03 24.30
CA ASP A 307 17.80 5.98 23.30
C ASP A 307 18.84 5.36 22.35
N ALA A 308 19.76 4.54 22.86
CA ALA A 308 20.75 3.83 22.06
C ALA A 308 20.12 2.78 21.15
N LEU A 309 19.10 2.06 21.62
CA LEU A 309 18.32 1.12 20.79
C LEU A 309 17.66 1.85 19.62
N TYR A 310 17.03 3.00 19.85
CA TYR A 310 16.46 3.80 18.77
C TYR A 310 17.52 4.39 17.83
N ALA A 311 18.67 4.80 18.35
CA ALA A 311 19.70 5.45 17.53
C ALA A 311 20.52 4.46 16.65
N PHE A 312 20.72 3.21 17.09
CA PHE A 312 21.68 2.29 16.50
C PHE A 312 21.12 0.96 16.02
N THR A 313 19.83 0.73 16.21
CA THR A 313 19.19 -0.53 15.83
C THR A 313 17.92 -0.31 15.03
N ASP A 314 17.34 -1.39 14.55
CA ASP A 314 16.05 -1.38 13.84
C ASP A 314 14.84 -1.12 14.78
N CYS A 315 15.07 -0.72 16.03
CA CYS A 315 14.01 -0.24 16.93
C CYS A 315 13.43 1.12 16.49
N GLU A 316 14.16 1.92 15.71
CA GLU A 316 13.63 3.06 14.95
C GLU A 316 13.94 2.88 13.48
N VAL A 317 12.93 3.02 12.61
CA VAL A 317 13.09 3.00 11.16
C VAL A 317 12.49 4.24 10.54
N SER A 318 13.11 4.74 9.47
CA SER A 318 12.55 5.81 8.65
C SER A 318 11.99 5.23 7.37
N ILE A 319 10.73 5.54 7.06
CA ILE A 319 10.04 5.05 5.87
C ILE A 319 9.65 6.24 5.00
N SER A 320 10.06 6.21 3.73
CA SER A 320 9.69 7.22 2.75
C SER A 320 8.56 6.69 1.88
N PRO A 321 7.35 7.26 1.97
CA PRO A 321 6.23 6.89 1.12
C PRO A 321 6.46 7.38 -0.32
N ASN A 322 5.78 6.74 -1.26
CA ASN A 322 5.72 7.15 -2.66
C ASN A 322 4.41 6.64 -3.25
N CYS A 323 3.40 7.49 -3.29
CA CYS A 323 2.07 7.12 -3.76
C CYS A 323 2.00 7.17 -5.29
N CYS A 324 2.52 6.12 -5.94
CA CYS A 324 2.41 5.89 -7.37
C CYS A 324 1.27 4.90 -7.66
N ILE A 325 0.34 5.27 -8.55
CA ILE A 325 -0.85 4.49 -8.92
C ILE A 325 -1.06 4.54 -10.44
N ILE A 326 -1.82 3.58 -10.96
CA ILE A 326 -2.30 3.61 -12.33
C ILE A 326 -3.70 4.25 -12.38
N ASP A 327 -3.83 5.26 -13.23
CA ASP A 327 -5.07 5.94 -13.57
C ASP A 327 -5.06 6.19 -15.08
N ASP A 328 -6.14 5.88 -15.79
CA ASP A 328 -6.23 6.01 -17.25
C ASP A 328 -5.02 5.40 -18.01
N SER A 329 -4.63 4.18 -17.62
CA SER A 329 -3.50 3.44 -18.21
C SER A 329 -2.15 4.17 -18.11
N LYS A 330 -1.99 5.11 -17.17
CA LYS A 330 -0.77 5.87 -16.92
C LYS A 330 -0.39 5.88 -15.45
N PRO A 331 0.91 5.89 -15.10
CA PRO A 331 1.34 6.08 -13.73
C PRO A 331 1.18 7.54 -13.30
N HIS A 332 0.54 7.74 -12.14
CA HIS A 332 0.36 9.04 -11.51
C HIS A 332 0.93 9.03 -10.10
N PHE A 333 1.47 10.18 -9.67
CA PHE A 333 1.92 10.39 -8.29
C PHE A 333 0.91 11.30 -7.60
N LEU A 334 0.25 10.78 -6.57
CA LEU A 334 -0.81 11.47 -5.84
C LEU A 334 -0.47 11.56 -4.35
N THR A 335 -1.19 12.41 -3.63
CA THR A 335 -1.21 12.38 -2.17
C THR A 335 -2.22 11.36 -1.67
N VAL A 336 -2.09 10.93 -0.41
CA VAL A 336 -3.05 10.04 0.25
C VAL A 336 -4.45 10.65 0.27
N SER A 337 -4.55 11.94 0.55
CA SER A 337 -5.83 12.67 0.52
C SER A 337 -6.49 12.66 -0.85
N LYS A 338 -5.71 12.81 -1.94
CA LYS A 338 -6.23 12.73 -3.32
C LYS A 338 -6.71 11.32 -3.67
N VAL A 339 -5.98 10.28 -3.23
CA VAL A 339 -6.40 8.88 -3.41
C VAL A 339 -7.70 8.61 -2.68
N LEU A 340 -7.85 9.08 -1.44
CA LEU A 340 -9.10 8.94 -0.71
C LEU A 340 -10.27 9.61 -1.43
N LYS A 341 -10.09 10.85 -1.87
CA LYS A 341 -11.13 11.60 -2.61
C LYS A 341 -11.58 10.85 -3.86
N LYS A 342 -10.63 10.42 -4.70
CA LYS A 342 -10.94 9.61 -5.89
C LYS A 342 -11.66 8.30 -5.54
N SER A 343 -11.26 7.64 -4.47
CA SER A 343 -11.94 6.40 -4.03
C SER A 343 -13.36 6.68 -3.50
N ALA A 344 -13.58 7.79 -2.80
CA ALA A 344 -14.92 8.17 -2.34
C ALA A 344 -15.84 8.55 -3.51
N ASP A 345 -15.33 9.30 -4.50
CA ASP A 345 -16.05 9.64 -5.72
C ASP A 345 -16.42 8.37 -6.52
N ASN A 346 -15.45 7.47 -6.73
CA ASN A 346 -15.69 6.18 -7.39
C ASN A 346 -16.73 5.32 -6.63
N THR A 347 -16.69 5.33 -5.30
CA THR A 347 -17.71 4.65 -4.47
C THR A 347 -19.10 5.23 -4.71
N MET A 348 -19.23 6.55 -4.74
CA MET A 348 -20.49 7.24 -5.01
C MET A 348 -21.04 6.91 -6.41
N ASP A 349 -20.16 6.93 -7.41
CA ASP A 349 -20.54 6.60 -8.79
C ASP A 349 -20.98 5.14 -8.93
N LEU A 350 -20.29 4.20 -8.29
CA LEU A 350 -20.67 2.78 -8.28
C LEU A 350 -22.02 2.56 -7.58
N LEU A 351 -22.24 3.19 -6.44
CA LEU A 351 -23.53 3.11 -5.72
C LEU A 351 -24.66 3.71 -6.54
N LYS A 352 -24.42 4.83 -7.24
CA LYS A 352 -25.37 5.44 -8.17
C LYS A 352 -25.71 4.48 -9.32
N GLN A 353 -24.71 3.89 -9.95
CA GLN A 353 -24.91 2.89 -11.03
C GLN A 353 -25.70 1.67 -10.53
N GLU A 354 -25.40 1.17 -9.33
CA GLU A 354 -26.17 0.06 -8.73
C GLU A 354 -27.65 0.41 -8.55
N LEU A 355 -27.95 1.63 -8.08
CA LEU A 355 -29.33 2.12 -7.93
C LEU A 355 -30.03 2.28 -9.28
N GLU A 356 -29.35 2.85 -10.28
CA GLU A 356 -29.90 3.02 -11.63
C GLU A 356 -30.19 1.67 -12.31
N ILE A 357 -29.29 0.69 -12.20
CA ILE A 357 -29.50 -0.66 -12.70
C ILE A 357 -30.69 -1.33 -11.99
N LYS A 358 -30.74 -1.25 -10.66
CA LYS A 358 -31.86 -1.79 -9.86
C LYS A 358 -33.18 -1.16 -10.26
N LYS A 359 -33.21 0.18 -10.44
CA LYS A 359 -34.38 0.90 -10.91
C LYS A 359 -34.85 0.39 -12.26
N GLY A 360 -33.91 0.24 -13.22
CA GLY A 360 -34.21 -0.29 -14.55
C GLY A 360 -34.84 -1.70 -14.50
N GLU A 361 -34.28 -2.59 -13.66
CA GLU A 361 -34.82 -3.96 -13.50
C GLU A 361 -36.21 -3.97 -12.87
N ILE A 362 -36.46 -3.10 -11.90
CA ILE A 362 -37.79 -2.99 -11.29
C ILE A 362 -38.80 -2.39 -12.29
N LEU A 363 -38.40 -1.38 -13.08
CA LEU A 363 -39.24 -0.80 -14.12
C LEU A 363 -39.64 -1.83 -15.19
N GLU A 364 -38.71 -2.65 -15.67
CA GLU A 364 -39.01 -3.75 -16.59
C GLU A 364 -39.94 -4.80 -15.96
N SER A 365 -39.71 -5.14 -14.67
CA SER A 365 -40.58 -6.07 -13.94
C SER A 365 -41.99 -5.50 -13.75
N LEU A 366 -42.09 -4.20 -13.45
CA LEU A 366 -43.35 -3.49 -13.26
C LEU A 366 -44.13 -3.40 -14.59
N HIS A 367 -43.43 -3.09 -15.70
CA HIS A 367 -44.00 -3.07 -17.03
C HIS A 367 -44.61 -4.43 -17.38
N PHE A 368 -43.85 -5.52 -17.26
CA PHE A 368 -44.32 -6.87 -17.55
C PHE A 368 -45.46 -7.32 -16.62
N SER A 369 -45.40 -7.01 -15.33
CA SER A 369 -46.47 -7.33 -14.38
C SER A 369 -47.78 -6.60 -14.69
N SER A 370 -47.69 -5.36 -15.16
CA SER A 370 -48.86 -4.59 -15.62
C SER A 370 -49.48 -5.18 -16.90
N LEU A 371 -48.65 -5.58 -17.86
CA LEU A 371 -49.08 -6.28 -19.06
C LEU A 371 -49.73 -7.63 -18.74
N GLU A 372 -49.09 -8.44 -17.90
CA GLU A 372 -49.61 -9.75 -17.45
C GLU A 372 -50.97 -9.60 -16.78
N LYS A 373 -51.12 -8.60 -15.89
CA LYS A 373 -52.39 -8.33 -15.22
C LYS A 373 -53.50 -8.08 -16.22
N ILE A 374 -53.32 -7.14 -17.16
CA ILE A 374 -54.33 -6.78 -18.16
C ILE A 374 -54.61 -7.97 -19.10
N PHE A 375 -53.57 -8.67 -19.57
CA PHE A 375 -53.73 -9.85 -20.44
C PHE A 375 -54.60 -10.93 -19.81
N ILE A 376 -54.48 -11.15 -18.48
CA ILE A 376 -55.26 -12.18 -17.77
C ILE A 376 -56.66 -11.66 -17.37
N GLU A 377 -56.77 -10.44 -16.87
CA GLU A 377 -58.08 -9.85 -16.45
C GLU A 377 -59.02 -9.69 -17.63
N GLU A 378 -58.54 -9.14 -18.75
CA GLU A 378 -59.30 -8.97 -19.99
C GLU A 378 -59.47 -10.29 -20.76
N ARG A 379 -58.89 -11.39 -20.27
CA ARG A 379 -58.97 -12.73 -20.85
C ARG A 379 -58.56 -12.80 -22.31
N ILE A 380 -57.60 -11.98 -22.75
CA ILE A 380 -57.15 -11.87 -24.14
C ILE A 380 -56.76 -13.25 -24.70
N TYR A 381 -56.20 -14.11 -23.87
CA TYR A 381 -55.84 -15.50 -24.20
C TYR A 381 -57.04 -16.39 -24.52
N LYS A 382 -58.29 -15.93 -24.37
CA LYS A 382 -59.55 -16.64 -24.72
C LYS A 382 -60.30 -16.03 -25.89
N ASP A 383 -59.76 -14.99 -26.50
CA ASP A 383 -60.37 -14.37 -27.65
C ASP A 383 -60.37 -15.35 -28.83
N LYS A 384 -61.46 -15.44 -29.58
CA LYS A 384 -61.58 -16.34 -30.71
C LYS A 384 -60.57 -16.03 -31.81
N GLU A 385 -60.33 -14.76 -32.04
CA GLU A 385 -59.34 -14.22 -32.96
C GLU A 385 -57.93 -14.66 -32.63
N PHE A 386 -57.59 -14.73 -31.33
CA PHE A 386 -56.34 -15.26 -30.84
C PHE A 386 -56.23 -16.78 -31.06
N GLU A 387 -57.29 -17.54 -30.69
CA GLU A 387 -57.30 -19.00 -30.84
C GLU A 387 -57.25 -19.46 -32.29
N GLN A 388 -57.82 -18.65 -33.21
CA GLN A 388 -57.91 -18.96 -34.67
C GLN A 388 -56.82 -18.26 -35.48
N SER A 389 -55.85 -17.65 -34.88
CA SER A 389 -54.74 -16.97 -35.54
C SER A 389 -53.99 -17.94 -36.47
N LYS A 390 -53.70 -17.49 -37.67
CA LYS A 390 -53.06 -18.33 -38.72
C LYS A 390 -51.57 -18.57 -38.44
N ASP A 391 -50.95 -17.62 -37.79
CA ASP A 391 -49.52 -17.61 -37.44
C ASP A 391 -49.26 -16.79 -36.19
N MET A 392 -48.02 -16.83 -35.72
CA MET A 392 -47.55 -16.13 -34.53
C MET A 392 -47.66 -14.60 -34.68
N ASP A 393 -47.43 -14.08 -35.89
CA ASP A 393 -47.47 -12.64 -36.14
C ASP A 393 -48.93 -12.10 -36.07
N ALA A 394 -49.90 -12.85 -36.57
CA ALA A 394 -51.32 -12.53 -36.45
C ALA A 394 -51.78 -12.56 -34.96
N ALA A 395 -51.32 -13.56 -34.21
CA ALA A 395 -51.58 -13.63 -32.77
C ALA A 395 -50.98 -12.44 -31.99
N CYS A 396 -49.73 -12.05 -32.33
CA CYS A 396 -49.11 -10.88 -31.75
C CYS A 396 -49.86 -9.58 -32.08
N ALA A 397 -50.31 -9.40 -33.34
CA ALA A 397 -51.05 -8.21 -33.76
C ALA A 397 -52.41 -8.11 -33.04
N HIS A 398 -53.11 -9.23 -32.84
CA HIS A 398 -54.35 -9.24 -32.06
C HIS A 398 -54.14 -8.85 -30.59
N ILE A 399 -53.08 -9.38 -29.92
CA ILE A 399 -52.76 -9.02 -28.56
C ILE A 399 -52.41 -7.52 -28.46
N ASP A 400 -51.65 -7.01 -29.42
CA ASP A 400 -51.25 -5.59 -29.49
C ASP A 400 -52.48 -4.67 -29.61
N GLU A 401 -53.42 -5.00 -30.53
CA GLU A 401 -54.67 -4.28 -30.72
C GLU A 401 -55.50 -4.26 -29.41
N ARG A 402 -55.59 -5.38 -28.71
CA ARG A 402 -56.33 -5.52 -27.46
C ARG A 402 -55.67 -4.77 -26.31
N LEU A 403 -54.35 -4.61 -26.30
CA LEU A 403 -53.59 -3.84 -25.32
C LEU A 403 -53.60 -2.33 -25.61
N THR A 404 -53.89 -1.90 -26.85
CA THR A 404 -53.86 -0.49 -27.27
C THR A 404 -54.63 0.46 -26.35
N PRO A 405 -55.85 0.16 -25.82
CA PRO A 405 -56.58 1.04 -24.91
C PRO A 405 -55.83 1.29 -23.57
N TYR A 406 -54.93 0.41 -23.19
CA TYR A 406 -54.19 0.44 -21.93
C TYR A 406 -52.78 1.04 -22.05
N TYR A 407 -52.30 1.38 -23.27
CA TYR A 407 -50.98 1.94 -23.52
C TYR A 407 -50.63 3.15 -22.67
N PRO A 408 -51.58 4.10 -22.39
CA PRO A 408 -51.28 5.24 -21.53
C PRO A 408 -50.96 4.87 -20.05
N THR A 409 -51.27 3.63 -19.66
CA THR A 409 -51.03 3.15 -18.28
C THR A 409 -49.68 2.45 -18.14
N PHE A 410 -49.02 2.13 -19.24
CA PHE A 410 -47.74 1.45 -19.25
C PHE A 410 -46.56 2.43 -19.15
N ILE A 411 -45.44 1.95 -18.63
CA ILE A 411 -44.24 2.76 -18.39
C ILE A 411 -43.51 3.08 -19.70
N ARG A 412 -43.56 2.17 -20.67
CA ARG A 412 -42.97 2.31 -22.00
C ARG A 412 -43.86 1.65 -23.04
N GLU A 413 -43.53 1.89 -24.31
CA GLU A 413 -44.20 1.22 -25.44
C GLU A 413 -44.08 -0.30 -25.34
N VAL A 414 -45.14 -0.99 -25.73
CA VAL A 414 -45.18 -2.46 -25.76
C VAL A 414 -44.43 -2.95 -27.00
N THR A 415 -43.50 -3.84 -26.79
CA THR A 415 -42.70 -4.42 -27.88
C THR A 415 -43.20 -5.80 -28.25
N LYS A 416 -42.88 -6.25 -29.46
CA LYS A 416 -43.19 -7.63 -29.90
C LYS A 416 -42.62 -8.68 -28.94
N GLU A 417 -41.45 -8.42 -28.36
CA GLU A 417 -40.83 -9.30 -27.36
C GLU A 417 -41.67 -9.42 -26.09
N ASP A 418 -42.28 -8.32 -25.63
CA ASP A 418 -43.18 -8.34 -24.47
C ASP A 418 -44.41 -9.18 -24.75
N ILE A 419 -45.00 -9.06 -25.94
CA ILE A 419 -46.14 -9.85 -26.35
C ILE A 419 -45.77 -11.33 -26.45
N LEU A 420 -44.63 -11.68 -27.00
CA LEU A 420 -44.14 -13.06 -27.03
C LEU A 420 -44.00 -13.65 -25.63
N LYS A 421 -43.47 -12.87 -24.68
CA LYS A 421 -43.37 -13.29 -23.27
C LYS A 421 -44.74 -13.49 -22.62
N LEU A 422 -45.77 -12.70 -23.00
CA LEU A 422 -47.14 -12.92 -22.52
C LEU A 422 -47.70 -14.26 -23.02
N MET A 423 -47.37 -14.65 -24.26
CA MET A 423 -47.81 -15.93 -24.85
C MET A 423 -47.10 -17.14 -24.20
N GLU A 424 -45.93 -16.96 -23.61
CA GLU A 424 -45.20 -17.99 -22.88
C GLU A 424 -45.75 -18.23 -21.45
N ILE A 425 -46.74 -17.46 -21.00
CA ILE A 425 -47.33 -17.62 -19.66
C ILE A 425 -48.01 -18.97 -19.54
N LYS A 426 -47.59 -19.78 -18.59
CA LYS A 426 -48.14 -21.11 -18.35
C LYS A 426 -49.59 -21.03 -17.88
N MET A 427 -50.49 -21.87 -18.41
CA MET A 427 -51.89 -21.94 -17.99
C MET A 427 -52.07 -22.11 -16.46
N GLY A 428 -51.15 -22.82 -15.78
CA GLY A 428 -51.16 -22.94 -14.32
C GLY A 428 -50.94 -21.62 -13.58
N ARG A 429 -50.24 -20.63 -14.18
CA ARG A 429 -50.07 -19.28 -13.65
C ARG A 429 -51.35 -18.45 -13.83
N ILE A 430 -51.99 -18.57 -14.96
CA ILE A 430 -53.29 -17.93 -15.24
C ILE A 430 -54.37 -18.42 -14.26
N LEU A 431 -54.45 -19.73 -14.02
CA LEU A 431 -55.42 -20.31 -13.09
C LEU A 431 -55.20 -19.92 -11.64
N LYS A 432 -53.97 -19.62 -11.25
CA LYS A 432 -53.59 -19.18 -9.92
C LYS A 432 -53.49 -17.65 -9.76
N PHE A 433 -53.83 -16.90 -10.83
CA PHE A 433 -53.75 -15.46 -10.81
C PHE A 433 -54.74 -14.87 -9.81
N ASN A 434 -54.27 -13.93 -9.03
CA ASN A 434 -55.07 -13.15 -8.08
C ASN A 434 -54.79 -11.65 -8.31
N SER A 435 -55.82 -10.91 -8.70
CA SER A 435 -55.73 -9.49 -9.04
C SER A 435 -55.22 -8.65 -7.85
N ASP A 436 -55.76 -8.89 -6.64
CA ASP A 436 -55.38 -8.14 -5.46
C ASP A 436 -53.87 -8.28 -5.14
N LYS A 437 -53.36 -9.52 -5.27
CA LYS A 437 -51.90 -9.77 -5.09
C LYS A 437 -51.04 -9.16 -6.19
N ALA A 438 -51.55 -9.09 -7.42
CA ALA A 438 -50.85 -8.40 -8.51
C ALA A 438 -50.81 -6.88 -8.24
N ASP A 439 -51.90 -6.31 -7.77
CA ASP A 439 -51.93 -4.89 -7.37
C ASP A 439 -51.02 -4.57 -6.17
N GLU A 440 -50.99 -5.44 -5.16
CA GLU A 440 -50.04 -5.31 -4.04
C GLU A 440 -48.59 -5.35 -4.53
N LEU A 441 -48.26 -6.27 -5.46
CA LEU A 441 -46.91 -6.37 -6.01
C LEU A 441 -46.55 -5.12 -6.85
N ILE A 442 -47.45 -4.64 -7.69
CA ILE A 442 -47.28 -3.42 -8.47
C ILE A 442 -47.09 -2.19 -7.55
N ALA A 443 -47.92 -2.07 -6.50
CA ALA A 443 -47.77 -0.98 -5.51
C ALA A 443 -46.40 -1.03 -4.83
N LYS A 444 -45.95 -2.20 -4.39
CA LYS A 444 -44.64 -2.40 -3.77
C LYS A 444 -43.49 -2.01 -4.70
N MET A 445 -43.55 -2.43 -5.98
CA MET A 445 -42.53 -2.03 -6.96
C MET A 445 -42.49 -0.52 -7.17
N LYS A 446 -43.65 0.16 -7.17
CA LYS A 446 -43.71 1.63 -7.28
C LYS A 446 -43.13 2.33 -6.03
N GLU A 447 -43.35 1.78 -4.84
CA GLU A 447 -42.72 2.26 -3.60
C GLU A 447 -41.22 2.10 -3.65
N GLU A 448 -40.70 0.93 -4.09
CA GLU A 448 -39.26 0.69 -4.24
C GLU A 448 -38.62 1.65 -5.24
N ILE A 449 -39.29 1.94 -6.36
CA ILE A 449 -38.81 2.94 -7.35
C ILE A 449 -38.74 4.33 -6.71
N ALA A 450 -39.77 4.74 -5.97
CA ALA A 450 -39.80 6.05 -5.30
C ALA A 450 -38.68 6.17 -4.24
N GLU A 451 -38.40 5.08 -3.51
CA GLU A 451 -37.28 5.01 -2.56
C GLU A 451 -35.93 5.15 -3.28
N ILE A 452 -35.74 4.43 -4.42
CA ILE A 452 -34.52 4.54 -5.23
C ILE A 452 -34.36 5.95 -5.79
N ASP A 453 -35.43 6.58 -6.27
CA ASP A 453 -35.40 7.96 -6.78
C ASP A 453 -35.02 8.96 -5.67
N ASN A 454 -35.52 8.76 -4.45
CA ASN A 454 -35.09 9.55 -3.30
C ASN A 454 -33.59 9.35 -2.98
N HIS A 455 -33.08 8.12 -3.05
CA HIS A 455 -31.65 7.83 -2.86
C HIS A 455 -30.80 8.45 -3.96
N LEU A 456 -31.25 8.41 -5.22
CA LEU A 456 -30.55 9.05 -6.34
C LEU A 456 -30.54 10.58 -6.21
N ALA A 457 -31.62 11.19 -5.74
CA ALA A 457 -31.68 12.62 -5.49
C ALA A 457 -30.76 13.06 -4.32
N HIS A 458 -30.49 12.16 -3.37
CA HIS A 458 -29.66 12.39 -2.19
C HIS A 458 -28.47 11.42 -2.16
N ILE A 459 -27.78 11.27 -3.29
CA ILE A 459 -26.72 10.25 -3.46
C ILE A 459 -25.56 10.42 -2.48
N VAL A 460 -25.24 11.66 -2.10
CA VAL A 460 -24.21 11.95 -1.09
C VAL A 460 -24.58 11.36 0.26
N ASP A 461 -25.82 11.58 0.73
CA ASP A 461 -26.28 11.04 2.01
C ASP A 461 -26.35 9.50 1.97
N TYR A 462 -26.75 8.92 0.83
CA TYR A 462 -26.75 7.49 0.61
C TYR A 462 -25.33 6.91 0.71
N THR A 463 -24.33 7.58 0.12
CA THR A 463 -22.93 7.18 0.20
C THR A 463 -22.36 7.35 1.60
N VAL A 464 -22.71 8.42 2.32
CA VAL A 464 -22.34 8.60 3.73
C VAL A 464 -22.90 7.45 4.59
N ASN A 465 -24.17 7.09 4.39
CA ASN A 465 -24.79 5.97 5.10
C ASN A 465 -24.12 4.63 4.76
N TRP A 466 -23.65 4.45 3.55
CA TRP A 466 -22.84 3.28 3.15
C TRP A 466 -21.58 3.17 4.01
N TYR A 467 -20.76 4.23 4.11
CA TYR A 467 -19.55 4.20 4.94
C TYR A 467 -19.87 4.03 6.42
N GLN A 468 -20.95 4.60 6.90
CA GLN A 468 -21.41 4.44 8.28
C GLN A 468 -21.85 2.99 8.58
N MET A 469 -22.53 2.36 7.65
CA MET A 469 -22.89 0.94 7.71
C MET A 469 -21.64 0.06 7.75
N LEU A 470 -20.64 0.31 6.88
CA LEU A 470 -19.37 -0.44 6.88
C LEU A 470 -18.65 -0.30 8.23
N LYS A 471 -18.55 0.93 8.76
CA LYS A 471 -17.93 1.19 10.06
C LYS A 471 -18.64 0.47 11.19
N ASN A 472 -19.96 0.50 11.23
CA ASN A 472 -20.76 -0.17 12.26
C ASN A 472 -20.64 -1.70 12.19
N LYS A 473 -20.62 -2.26 10.97
CA LYS A 473 -20.60 -3.71 10.74
C LYS A 473 -19.23 -4.32 10.98
N TYR A 474 -18.17 -3.65 10.55
CA TYR A 474 -16.80 -4.21 10.50
C TYR A 474 -15.80 -3.49 11.40
N GLY A 475 -16.01 -2.21 11.71
CA GLY A 475 -15.01 -1.35 12.35
C GLY A 475 -14.53 -1.82 13.72
N LYS A 476 -15.31 -2.60 14.46
CA LYS A 476 -14.91 -3.16 15.75
C LYS A 476 -13.69 -4.09 15.65
N ASN A 477 -13.46 -4.70 14.49
CA ASN A 477 -12.36 -5.62 14.25
C ASN A 477 -11.05 -4.90 13.89
N PHE A 478 -11.09 -3.58 13.65
CA PHE A 478 -9.96 -2.79 13.17
C PHE A 478 -9.69 -1.57 14.08
N PRO A 479 -9.33 -1.79 15.36
CA PRO A 479 -8.86 -0.69 16.20
C PRO A 479 -7.55 -0.14 15.65
N ARG A 480 -7.22 1.12 15.99
CA ARG A 480 -5.90 1.67 15.67
C ARG A 480 -4.83 1.00 16.51
N HIS A 481 -3.76 0.56 15.87
CA HIS A 481 -2.63 -0.13 16.51
C HIS A 481 -1.45 0.81 16.76
N THR A 482 -1.15 1.70 15.83
CA THR A 482 0.04 2.57 15.89
C THR A 482 -0.24 3.87 16.63
N GLU A 483 0.57 4.19 17.62
CA GLU A 483 0.41 5.41 18.42
C GLU A 483 1.07 6.60 17.74
N LEU A 484 0.32 7.71 17.57
CA LEU A 484 0.86 8.96 17.03
C LEU A 484 1.64 9.70 18.11
N ARG A 485 2.93 9.96 17.88
CA ARG A 485 3.80 10.70 18.78
C ARG A 485 4.78 11.57 18.02
N ASN A 486 5.15 12.71 18.60
CA ASN A 486 6.32 13.46 18.18
C ASN A 486 7.57 12.87 18.84
N PHE A 487 8.60 12.60 18.06
CA PHE A 487 9.83 12.03 18.61
C PHE A 487 10.85 13.11 18.91
N ASP A 488 11.39 13.08 20.13
CA ASP A 488 12.57 13.88 20.46
C ASP A 488 13.75 13.46 19.59
N THR A 489 14.52 14.43 19.13
CA THR A 489 15.72 14.17 18.34
C THR A 489 16.79 13.56 19.24
N ILE A 490 17.11 12.29 19.02
CA ILE A 490 18.19 11.60 19.70
C ILE A 490 19.49 11.99 19.00
N GLU A 491 20.35 12.74 19.70
CA GLU A 491 21.69 13.02 19.20
C GLU A 491 22.57 11.79 19.45
N ALA A 492 22.82 11.01 18.39
CA ALA A 492 23.64 9.80 18.46
C ALA A 492 24.98 10.02 19.17
N ALA A 493 25.59 11.18 18.98
CA ALA A 493 26.85 11.55 19.64
C ALA A 493 26.75 11.67 21.18
N LYS A 494 25.54 11.88 21.75
CA LYS A 494 25.34 11.95 23.21
C LYS A 494 25.09 10.59 23.85
N VAL A 495 24.67 9.61 23.05
CA VAL A 495 24.25 8.28 23.48
C VAL A 495 25.38 7.26 23.34
N VAL A 496 26.30 7.51 22.41
CA VAL A 496 27.44 6.63 22.13
C VAL A 496 28.42 6.65 23.28
N GLU A 497 28.84 5.48 23.72
CA GLU A 497 29.98 5.33 24.64
C GLU A 497 31.30 5.35 23.86
N ALA A 498 32.31 6.04 24.40
CA ALA A 498 33.65 6.06 23.84
C ALA A 498 34.35 4.70 24.10
N ASN A 499 34.17 3.76 23.16
CA ASN A 499 34.62 2.38 23.25
C ASN A 499 35.84 2.08 22.40
N GLU A 500 36.25 3.01 21.56
CA GLU A 500 37.43 2.93 20.72
C GLU A 500 38.57 3.78 21.26
N LYS A 501 39.80 3.39 20.99
CA LYS A 501 41.00 4.13 21.32
C LYS A 501 41.65 4.69 20.08
N LEU A 502 41.79 6.00 20.02
CA LEU A 502 42.44 6.70 18.92
C LEU A 502 43.95 6.77 19.15
N TYR A 503 44.70 6.45 18.10
CA TYR A 503 46.15 6.50 18.10
C TYR A 503 46.67 7.34 16.93
N ILE A 504 47.87 7.87 17.02
CA ILE A 504 48.55 8.62 15.96
C ILE A 504 49.97 8.15 15.77
N ASN A 505 50.37 7.98 14.52
CA ASN A 505 51.77 7.88 14.09
C ASN A 505 52.19 9.20 13.46
N ARG A 506 52.91 10.04 14.24
CA ARG A 506 53.30 11.39 13.78
C ARG A 506 54.39 11.36 12.71
N GLU A 507 55.23 10.34 12.69
CA GLU A 507 56.34 10.21 11.72
C GLU A 507 55.82 9.84 10.34
N GLU A 508 54.87 8.90 10.28
CA GLU A 508 54.28 8.45 9.07
C GLU A 508 53.03 9.26 8.64
N GLY A 509 52.42 10.01 9.59
CA GLY A 509 51.26 10.84 9.34
C GLY A 509 49.93 10.08 9.26
N PHE A 510 49.81 8.97 10.00
CA PHE A 510 48.58 8.17 10.10
C PHE A 510 47.89 8.34 11.45
N ILE A 511 46.57 8.35 11.41
CA ILE A 511 45.70 8.32 12.60
C ILE A 511 44.71 7.16 12.45
N GLY A 512 44.32 6.52 13.55
CA GLY A 512 43.30 5.46 13.51
C GLY A 512 43.20 4.63 14.77
N THR A 513 42.19 3.76 14.83
CA THR A 513 41.90 2.90 15.96
C THR A 513 42.75 1.62 15.99
N THR A 514 43.26 1.19 14.84
CA THR A 514 44.08 -0.03 14.72
C THR A 514 45.58 0.19 15.03
N LEU A 515 46.03 1.42 15.18
CA LEU A 515 47.43 1.79 15.38
C LEU A 515 47.89 1.60 16.85
N LYS A 516 47.61 0.44 17.44
CA LYS A 516 47.80 0.13 18.87
C LYS A 516 49.25 0.21 19.38
N LYS A 517 50.25 0.29 18.49
CA LYS A 517 51.69 0.41 18.81
C LYS A 517 52.17 1.87 18.85
N ASP A 518 51.35 2.79 18.35
CA ASP A 518 51.66 4.21 18.22
C ASP A 518 51.14 5.03 19.40
N GLU A 519 51.29 6.35 19.37
CA GLU A 519 50.91 7.26 20.42
C GLU A 519 49.39 7.24 20.66
N PHE A 520 48.95 6.96 21.90
CA PHE A 520 47.54 7.06 22.30
C PHE A 520 47.12 8.53 22.41
N VAL A 521 45.99 8.87 21.78
CA VAL A 521 45.43 10.22 21.76
C VAL A 521 44.27 10.36 22.76
N ALA A 522 43.19 9.61 22.57
CA ALA A 522 41.99 9.71 23.38
C ALA A 522 41.11 8.48 23.19
N CYS A 523 40.13 8.29 24.10
CA CYS A 523 39.01 7.40 23.84
C CYS A 523 37.99 8.13 23.00
N CYS A 524 37.48 7.45 21.96
CA CYS A 524 36.50 7.98 20.99
C CYS A 524 35.50 6.92 20.63
N SER A 525 34.53 7.30 19.82
CA SER A 525 33.61 6.41 19.13
C SER A 525 33.90 6.39 17.63
N ASP A 526 33.45 5.36 16.95
CA ASP A 526 33.52 5.22 15.48
C ASP A 526 32.76 6.31 14.71
N ILE A 527 31.83 7.03 15.38
CA ILE A 527 31.07 8.14 14.79
C ILE A 527 31.63 9.52 15.14
N ASP A 528 32.65 9.59 15.97
CA ASP A 528 33.29 10.86 16.34
C ASP A 528 34.11 11.41 15.16
N ASP A 529 34.33 12.71 15.22
CA ASP A 529 35.28 13.41 14.38
C ASP A 529 36.58 13.71 15.18
N VAL A 530 37.65 13.83 14.45
CA VAL A 530 38.96 14.16 15.02
C VAL A 530 39.44 15.46 14.40
N ILE A 531 39.88 16.42 15.23
CA ILE A 531 40.53 17.63 14.79
C ILE A 531 42.06 17.45 14.86
N ILE A 532 42.72 17.89 13.79
CA ILE A 532 44.17 17.76 13.63
C ILE A 532 44.73 19.11 13.26
N PHE A 533 45.69 19.61 14.02
CA PHE A 533 46.44 20.84 13.74
C PHE A 533 47.85 20.48 13.27
N PHE A 534 48.32 21.16 12.23
CA PHE A 534 49.62 20.96 11.63
C PHE A 534 50.59 22.11 11.94
N ARG A 535 51.89 21.86 11.81
CA ARG A 535 52.95 22.85 12.04
C ARG A 535 52.97 23.99 11.04
N ASP A 536 52.36 23.79 9.87
CA ASP A 536 52.23 24.82 8.83
C ASP A 536 51.05 25.79 9.06
N GLY A 537 50.43 25.72 10.27
CA GLY A 537 49.37 26.63 10.65
C GLY A 537 47.98 26.28 10.06
N LYS A 538 47.79 25.06 9.59
CA LYS A 538 46.49 24.55 9.12
C LYS A 538 45.86 23.58 10.11
N TYR A 539 44.58 23.32 9.93
CA TYR A 539 43.88 22.23 10.60
C TYR A 539 42.84 21.57 9.67
N ILE A 540 42.57 20.33 9.95
CA ILE A 540 41.48 19.56 9.34
C ILE A 540 40.63 18.90 10.41
N VAL A 541 39.35 18.58 10.05
CA VAL A 541 38.50 17.70 10.84
C VAL A 541 38.11 16.52 9.98
N THR A 542 38.30 15.30 10.48
CA THR A 542 38.07 14.07 9.76
C THR A 542 37.35 13.05 10.63
N PRO A 543 36.49 12.16 10.07
CA PRO A 543 35.90 11.07 10.84
C PRO A 543 36.94 10.12 11.41
N VAL A 544 36.64 9.52 12.55
CA VAL A 544 37.41 8.39 13.08
C VAL A 544 37.40 7.26 12.05
N ALA A 545 38.54 6.62 11.83
CA ALA A 545 38.72 5.52 10.90
C ALA A 545 39.71 4.50 11.49
N ASP A 546 39.72 3.29 10.93
CA ASP A 546 40.66 2.23 11.34
C ASP A 546 42.12 2.66 11.14
N LYS A 547 42.43 3.21 9.98
CA LYS A 547 43.72 3.81 9.62
C LYS A 547 43.52 4.83 8.51
N LYS A 548 43.89 6.09 8.74
CA LYS A 548 43.77 7.17 7.74
C LYS A 548 45.06 7.98 7.68
N PHE A 549 45.55 8.23 6.45
CA PHE A 549 46.63 9.18 6.24
C PHE A 549 46.10 10.60 6.33
N VAL A 550 46.67 11.42 7.19
CA VAL A 550 46.26 12.80 7.44
C VAL A 550 47.34 13.83 7.12
N GLY A 551 48.54 13.38 6.83
CA GLY A 551 49.70 14.23 6.56
C GLY A 551 50.72 14.20 7.67
N LYS A 552 51.96 14.58 7.31
CA LYS A 552 53.07 14.69 8.26
C LYS A 552 53.05 16.05 9.00
N ASN A 553 53.91 16.23 9.96
CA ASN A 553 54.02 17.46 10.76
C ASN A 553 52.80 17.78 11.64
N VAL A 554 52.13 16.76 12.14
CA VAL A 554 50.99 16.93 13.04
C VAL A 554 51.49 17.50 14.38
N LEU A 555 50.85 18.60 14.78
CA LEU A 555 51.16 19.31 16.02
C LEU A 555 50.27 18.84 17.18
N TYR A 556 48.93 18.79 16.94
CA TYR A 556 47.95 18.44 17.96
C TYR A 556 46.81 17.63 17.34
N VAL A 557 46.30 16.67 18.07
CA VAL A 557 45.16 15.82 17.69
C VAL A 557 44.28 15.60 18.91
N ASN A 558 42.99 15.68 18.71
CA ASN A 558 42.00 15.26 19.71
C ASN A 558 40.64 15.00 19.08
N VAL A 559 39.71 14.39 19.81
CA VAL A 559 38.32 14.21 19.40
C VAL A 559 37.67 15.59 19.27
N PHE A 560 36.97 15.79 18.14
CA PHE A 560 36.26 17.01 17.82
C PHE A 560 34.77 16.89 18.11
N LYS A 561 34.21 17.86 18.82
CA LYS A 561 32.77 17.94 19.09
C LYS A 561 32.19 19.14 18.36
N LYS A 562 31.32 18.87 17.41
CA LYS A 562 30.61 19.90 16.63
C LYS A 562 29.75 20.77 17.54
N ASN A 563 29.76 22.08 17.31
CA ASN A 563 29.06 23.11 18.10
C ASN A 563 29.55 23.25 19.56
N ASP A 564 30.70 22.68 19.92
CA ASP A 564 31.28 22.89 21.24
C ASP A 564 31.97 24.28 21.32
N LYS A 565 31.37 25.20 22.07
CA LYS A 565 31.90 26.53 22.34
C LYS A 565 32.83 26.57 23.58
N ARG A 566 32.95 25.47 24.33
CA ARG A 566 33.76 25.41 25.55
C ARG A 566 35.22 25.07 25.27
N THR A 567 35.46 24.29 24.20
CA THR A 567 36.83 23.95 23.80
C THR A 567 37.46 25.13 23.09
N ILE A 568 38.47 25.75 23.74
CA ILE A 568 39.19 26.90 23.24
C ILE A 568 40.62 26.49 22.89
N TYR A 569 41.03 26.79 21.68
CA TYR A 569 42.39 26.59 21.18
C TYR A 569 43.19 27.89 21.34
N ASN A 570 44.41 27.76 21.89
CA ASN A 570 45.35 28.85 22.02
C ASN A 570 46.58 28.50 21.19
N VAL A 571 46.95 29.35 20.25
CA VAL A 571 48.06 29.16 19.32
C VAL A 571 48.99 30.34 19.39
N ALA A 572 50.29 30.08 19.53
CA ALA A 572 51.35 31.08 19.35
C ALA A 572 52.14 30.70 18.09
N TYR A 573 52.31 31.65 17.18
CA TYR A 573 53.06 31.43 15.94
C TYR A 573 53.87 32.66 15.54
N ARG A 574 54.96 32.44 14.77
CA ARG A 574 55.76 33.49 14.20
C ARG A 574 55.49 33.53 12.69
N ASP A 575 55.26 34.71 12.14
CA ASP A 575 55.04 34.91 10.69
C ASP A 575 56.40 34.99 9.98
N GLY A 576 56.85 33.86 9.41
CA GLY A 576 58.17 33.67 8.82
C GLY A 576 59.32 33.62 9.86
N LYS A 577 60.56 33.40 9.38
CA LYS A 577 61.73 33.22 10.24
C LYS A 577 62.09 34.42 11.12
N GLU A 578 61.85 35.63 10.61
CA GLU A 578 62.22 36.89 11.30
C GLU A 578 60.99 37.78 11.61
N GLY A 579 59.76 37.26 11.36
CA GLY A 579 58.52 38.03 11.52
C GLY A 579 58.05 38.14 12.96
N THR A 580 56.95 38.87 13.15
CA THR A 580 56.30 39.08 14.45
C THR A 580 55.68 37.83 14.99
N THR A 581 55.78 37.62 16.33
CA THR A 581 55.10 36.54 17.02
C THR A 581 53.69 36.98 17.39
N TYR A 582 52.72 36.17 16.98
CA TYR A 582 51.29 36.35 17.24
C TYR A 582 50.77 35.29 18.22
N VAL A 583 49.78 35.69 19.02
CA VAL A 583 48.98 34.76 19.85
C VAL A 583 47.53 34.87 19.44
N LYS A 584 46.90 33.75 19.13
CA LYS A 584 45.50 33.67 18.74
C LYS A 584 44.75 32.71 19.65
N ARG A 585 43.56 33.16 20.08
CA ARG A 585 42.61 32.36 20.87
C ARG A 585 41.31 32.24 20.10
N PHE A 586 40.81 30.98 19.87
CA PHE A 586 39.62 30.74 19.10
C PHE A 586 38.95 29.41 19.43
N ALA A 587 37.68 29.27 19.05
CA ALA A 587 36.94 28.01 19.12
C ALA A 587 36.65 27.54 17.67
N VAL A 588 36.63 26.24 17.44
CA VAL A 588 36.20 25.61 16.19
C VAL A 588 34.82 25.00 16.42
N THR A 589 33.78 25.61 15.89
CA THR A 589 32.40 25.20 16.16
C THR A 589 31.73 24.50 14.97
N SER A 590 32.13 24.84 13.74
CA SER A 590 31.55 24.28 12.51
C SER A 590 32.62 24.21 11.42
N VAL A 591 32.73 23.03 10.80
CA VAL A 591 33.69 22.74 9.72
C VAL A 591 33.10 21.75 8.74
N VAL A 592 33.62 21.74 7.53
CA VAL A 592 33.37 20.67 6.53
C VAL A 592 34.47 19.61 6.71
N ARG A 593 34.09 18.36 6.80
CA ARG A 593 35.01 17.21 6.93
C ARG A 593 36.00 17.18 5.78
N ASP A 594 37.24 16.82 6.11
CA ASP A 594 38.37 16.62 5.16
C ASP A 594 38.74 17.88 4.34
N ARG A 595 38.33 19.06 4.81
CA ARG A 595 38.74 20.35 4.25
C ARG A 595 39.78 21.02 5.14
N GLU A 596 40.84 21.56 4.53
CA GLU A 596 41.85 22.34 5.22
C GLU A 596 41.37 23.76 5.54
N TYR A 597 41.73 24.24 6.72
CA TYR A 597 41.46 25.57 7.22
C TYR A 597 42.72 26.21 7.78
N ASP A 598 42.93 27.48 7.53
CA ASP A 598 44.08 28.24 8.06
C ASP A 598 43.80 28.74 9.48
N VAL A 599 44.71 28.48 10.38
CA VAL A 599 44.74 29.05 11.74
C VAL A 599 45.47 30.38 11.77
N THR A 600 46.55 30.47 10.99
CA THR A 600 47.47 31.60 10.98
C THR A 600 47.21 32.51 9.79
N LEU A 601 47.58 33.79 9.90
CA LEU A 601 47.65 34.75 8.81
C LEU A 601 49.11 34.78 8.36
N GLY A 602 49.43 34.42 7.13
CA GLY A 602 50.80 34.34 6.63
C GLY A 602 51.40 32.94 6.61
N THR A 603 52.69 32.82 6.46
CA THR A 603 53.45 31.55 6.44
C THR A 603 54.21 31.36 7.77
N PRO A 604 53.65 30.55 8.69
CA PRO A 604 54.24 30.32 10.00
C PRO A 604 55.53 29.48 9.95
#